data_471e89a645dc2df0e1f750687b8ed2ee
#
_entry.id   471e89a645dc2df0e1f750687b8ed2ee
#
_cell.length_a   1.000
_cell.length_b   1.000
_cell.length_c   1.000
_cell.angle_alpha   90.00
_cell.angle_beta   90.00
_cell.angle_gamma   90.00
#
_symmetry.space_group_name_H-M   'P 1'
#
loop_
_entity.id
_entity.type
_entity.pdbx_description
1 polymer ?
#
loop_
_entity_poly.entity_id
_entity_poly.type
_entity_poly.pdbx_seq_one_letter_code
_entity_poly.pdbx_strand_id
1 'polypeptide(L)'
;KDGHEVGAHGYLHENPIAMTPSQEEDVLVKSIDLIKGLTGKAPRGYVAPWWEMSNSTAALLLKHGFTYDHSQGYRDFQPFYAKVGDSWNTIDYSKTAKEWMHPLKHGKEIDLVDIAANWYVDDLPPMMFMKKAPNSHGFVNPRDIEEIKENRQ
;
A
#
# COMPACT_ATOMS: atom_id res chain seq x y z
N LYS A 1 -20.24 0.98 15.04
CA LYS A 1 -21.38 1.62 15.71
C LYS A 1 -20.98 2.95 16.37
N ASP A 2 -19.69 3.13 16.66
CA ASP A 2 -19.18 4.31 17.35
C ASP A 2 -18.63 5.40 16.38
N GLY A 3 -19.06 5.36 15.12
CA GLY A 3 -18.67 6.33 14.10
C GLY A 3 -17.37 6.01 13.34
N HIS A 4 -16.74 4.91 13.64
CA HIS A 4 -15.52 4.48 12.91
C HIS A 4 -15.84 4.04 11.49
N GLU A 5 -14.93 4.34 10.57
CA GLU A 5 -14.89 3.77 9.23
C GLU A 5 -14.04 2.50 9.22
N VAL A 6 -14.47 1.50 8.46
CA VAL A 6 -13.74 0.24 8.28
C VAL A 6 -13.25 0.17 6.84
N GLY A 7 -11.94 0.14 6.66
CA GLY A 7 -11.28 -0.07 5.37
C GLY A 7 -10.98 -1.54 5.10
N ALA A 8 -10.62 -1.86 3.87
CA ALA A 8 -10.21 -3.20 3.46
C ALA A 8 -8.68 -3.36 3.50
N HIS A 9 -8.22 -4.58 3.83
CA HIS A 9 -6.81 -4.94 3.93
C HIS A 9 -6.56 -6.40 3.53
N GLY A 10 -7.05 -6.78 2.33
CA GLY A 10 -7.09 -8.17 1.92
C GLY A 10 -8.09 -9.01 2.72
N TYR A 11 -8.13 -10.31 2.47
CA TYR A 11 -8.98 -11.26 3.17
C TYR A 11 -8.20 -12.06 4.22
N LEU A 12 -7.04 -12.60 3.85
CA LEU A 12 -6.10 -13.33 4.71
C LEU A 12 -4.71 -12.68 4.73
N HIS A 13 -4.62 -11.40 4.42
CA HIS A 13 -3.36 -10.67 4.26
C HIS A 13 -2.53 -11.15 3.05
N GLU A 14 -3.21 -11.50 1.95
CA GLU A 14 -2.57 -11.93 0.70
C GLU A 14 -1.79 -10.78 0.07
N ASN A 15 -0.60 -11.09 -0.45
CA ASN A 15 0.20 -10.08 -1.14
C ASN A 15 -0.35 -9.82 -2.55
N PRO A 16 -0.79 -8.59 -2.88
CA PRO A 16 -1.35 -8.25 -4.19
C PRO A 16 -0.43 -8.58 -5.37
N ILE A 17 0.88 -8.38 -5.22
CA ILE A 17 1.84 -8.63 -6.31
C ILE A 17 2.05 -10.13 -6.62
N ALA A 18 1.65 -11.02 -5.72
CA ALA A 18 1.74 -12.47 -5.92
C ALA A 18 0.52 -13.07 -6.60
N MET A 19 -0.55 -12.28 -6.79
CA MET A 19 -1.82 -12.71 -7.36
C MET A 19 -1.95 -12.37 -8.84
N THR A 20 -2.74 -13.16 -9.56
CA THR A 20 -3.26 -12.72 -10.86
C THR A 20 -4.32 -11.64 -10.65
N PRO A 21 -4.60 -10.78 -11.65
CA PRO A 21 -5.65 -9.75 -11.52
C PRO A 21 -7.03 -10.32 -11.13
N SER A 22 -7.38 -11.52 -11.61
CA SER A 22 -8.63 -12.19 -11.24
C SER A 22 -8.64 -12.62 -9.79
N GLN A 23 -7.54 -13.20 -9.29
CA GLN A 23 -7.42 -13.60 -7.89
C GLN A 23 -7.49 -12.38 -6.96
N GLU A 24 -6.81 -11.30 -7.33
CA GLU A 24 -6.83 -10.06 -6.58
C GLU A 24 -8.24 -9.47 -6.50
N GLU A 25 -8.99 -9.50 -7.62
CA GLU A 25 -10.39 -9.07 -7.65
C GLU A 25 -11.28 -9.94 -6.77
N ASP A 26 -11.14 -11.26 -6.83
CA ASP A 26 -11.90 -12.20 -6.00
C ASP A 26 -11.68 -11.94 -4.50
N VAL A 27 -10.42 -11.73 -4.09
CA VAL A 27 -10.06 -11.38 -2.70
C VAL A 27 -10.67 -10.05 -2.29
N LEU A 28 -10.62 -9.04 -3.16
CA LEU A 28 -11.18 -7.71 -2.92
C LEU A 28 -12.70 -7.78 -2.74
N VAL A 29 -13.40 -8.44 -3.64
CA VAL A 29 -14.86 -8.63 -3.58
C VAL A 29 -15.25 -9.37 -2.30
N LYS A 30 -14.54 -10.43 -1.95
CA LYS A 30 -14.77 -11.16 -0.71
C LYS A 30 -14.63 -10.27 0.52
N SER A 31 -13.62 -9.43 0.56
CA SER A 31 -13.37 -8.48 1.66
C SER A 31 -14.49 -7.43 1.76
N ILE A 32 -14.94 -6.90 0.62
CA ILE A 32 -16.06 -5.95 0.53
C ILE A 32 -17.33 -6.57 1.10
N ASP A 33 -17.68 -7.78 0.70
CA ASP A 33 -18.90 -8.47 1.12
C ASP A 33 -18.91 -8.71 2.64
N LEU A 34 -17.77 -9.13 3.19
CA LEU A 34 -17.63 -9.34 4.63
C LEU A 34 -17.78 -8.04 5.42
N ILE A 35 -17.06 -6.99 5.01
CA ILE A 35 -17.13 -5.69 5.69
C ILE A 35 -18.54 -5.14 5.60
N LYS A 36 -19.18 -5.20 4.43
CA LYS A 36 -20.56 -4.77 4.23
C LYS A 36 -21.55 -5.58 5.08
N GLY A 37 -21.35 -6.91 5.18
CA GLY A 37 -22.17 -7.77 6.03
C GLY A 37 -22.06 -7.44 7.52
N LEU A 38 -20.87 -7.07 7.99
CA LEU A 38 -20.60 -6.75 9.40
C LEU A 38 -21.00 -5.33 9.77
N THR A 39 -20.80 -4.37 8.89
CA THR A 39 -20.94 -2.93 9.17
C THR A 39 -22.20 -2.31 8.57
N GLY A 40 -22.82 -2.97 7.60
CA GLY A 40 -23.93 -2.44 6.80
C GLY A 40 -23.47 -1.48 5.69
N LYS A 41 -22.16 -1.22 5.54
CA LYS A 41 -21.59 -0.30 4.56
C LYS A 41 -20.43 -0.93 3.82
N ALA A 42 -20.32 -0.66 2.51
CA ALA A 42 -19.11 -1.02 1.76
C ALA A 42 -17.92 -0.17 2.23
N PRO A 43 -16.70 -0.74 2.25
CA PRO A 43 -15.50 0.03 2.55
C PRO A 43 -15.24 1.07 1.45
N ARG A 44 -14.68 2.21 1.81
CA ARG A 44 -14.24 3.25 0.88
C ARG A 44 -12.74 3.40 0.84
N GLY A 45 -12.07 2.91 1.86
CA GLY A 45 -10.62 2.95 2.02
C GLY A 45 -9.99 1.59 1.93
N TYR A 46 -8.77 1.56 1.43
CA TYR A 46 -7.96 0.36 1.28
C TYR A 46 -6.53 0.59 1.80
N VAL A 47 -5.93 -0.46 2.32
CA VAL A 47 -4.49 -0.56 2.55
C VAL A 47 -4.04 -1.90 2.00
N ALA A 48 -3.06 -1.91 1.13
CA ALA A 48 -2.52 -3.15 0.59
C ALA A 48 -1.74 -3.90 1.69
N PRO A 49 -1.98 -5.22 1.86
CA PRO A 49 -1.06 -6.06 2.62
C PRO A 49 0.39 -5.85 2.14
N TRP A 50 1.32 -5.79 3.08
CA TRP A 50 2.75 -5.52 2.83
C TRP A 50 3.06 -4.13 2.26
N TRP A 51 2.06 -3.24 2.12
CA TRP A 51 2.16 -2.01 1.34
C TRP A 51 2.63 -2.24 -0.12
N GLU A 52 2.30 -3.40 -0.66
CA GLU A 52 2.65 -3.78 -2.02
C GLU A 52 1.41 -3.83 -2.91
N MET A 53 1.36 -2.97 -3.90
CA MET A 53 0.28 -2.90 -4.89
C MET A 53 0.72 -3.55 -6.19
N SER A 54 -0.16 -4.34 -6.79
CA SER A 54 0.01 -4.84 -8.15
C SER A 54 -0.29 -3.73 -9.18
N ASN A 55 0.02 -4.00 -10.45
CA ASN A 55 -0.36 -3.10 -11.53
C ASN A 55 -1.89 -2.98 -11.71
N SER A 56 -2.66 -3.90 -11.12
CA SER A 56 -4.13 -3.95 -11.21
C SER A 56 -4.83 -3.30 -10.03
N THR A 57 -4.17 -3.21 -8.87
CA THR A 57 -4.79 -2.81 -7.59
C THR A 57 -5.56 -1.50 -7.72
N ALA A 58 -4.94 -0.44 -8.17
CA ALA A 58 -5.58 0.88 -8.24
C ALA A 58 -6.81 0.90 -9.16
N ALA A 59 -6.74 0.20 -10.30
CA ALA A 59 -7.88 0.08 -11.21
C ALA A 59 -9.02 -0.74 -10.61
N LEU A 60 -8.71 -1.82 -9.88
CA LEU A 60 -9.69 -2.64 -9.16
C LEU A 60 -10.35 -1.85 -8.04
N LEU A 61 -9.58 -1.08 -7.28
CA LEU A 61 -10.13 -0.22 -6.24
C LEU A 61 -11.17 0.76 -6.79
N LEU A 62 -10.85 1.47 -7.87
CA LEU A 62 -11.81 2.35 -8.54
C LEU A 62 -13.04 1.60 -9.06
N LYS A 63 -12.85 0.47 -9.71
CA LYS A 63 -13.94 -0.38 -10.24
C LYS A 63 -14.94 -0.75 -9.16
N HIS A 64 -14.46 -0.99 -7.93
CA HIS A 64 -15.28 -1.41 -6.78
C HIS A 64 -15.68 -0.26 -5.84
N GLY A 65 -15.48 0.99 -6.25
CA GLY A 65 -16.00 2.17 -5.55
C GLY A 65 -15.18 2.63 -4.35
N PHE A 66 -13.93 2.23 -4.25
CA PHE A 66 -13.00 2.82 -3.28
C PHE A 66 -12.66 4.25 -3.67
N THR A 67 -12.51 5.11 -2.69
CA THR A 67 -12.23 6.54 -2.88
C THR A 67 -10.84 6.93 -2.42
N TYR A 68 -10.23 6.13 -1.55
CA TYR A 68 -8.87 6.37 -1.10
C TYR A 68 -8.12 5.07 -0.81
N ASP A 69 -6.81 5.16 -0.91
CA ASP A 69 -5.83 4.15 -0.56
C ASP A 69 -4.80 4.71 0.43
N HIS A 70 -4.11 3.85 1.17
CA HIS A 70 -3.05 4.20 2.10
C HIS A 70 -1.90 3.20 1.96
N SER A 71 -1.47 2.94 0.72
CA SER A 71 -0.45 1.91 0.46
C SER A 71 0.85 2.47 -0.09
N GLN A 72 0.85 3.69 -0.63
CA GLN A 72 2.02 4.26 -1.28
C GLN A 72 2.61 5.40 -0.47
N GLY A 73 3.93 5.48 -0.43
CA GLY A 73 4.67 6.59 0.15
C GLY A 73 5.17 7.53 -0.94
N TYR A 74 4.57 8.72 -1.03
CA TYR A 74 5.00 9.77 -1.95
C TYR A 74 4.68 11.15 -1.35
N ARG A 75 5.54 12.13 -1.54
CA ARG A 75 5.37 13.48 -0.99
C ARG A 75 5.16 13.55 0.53
N ASP A 76 5.87 12.70 1.26
CA ASP A 76 5.86 12.67 2.72
C ASP A 76 4.45 12.42 3.29
N PHE A 77 3.80 13.41 3.91
CA PHE A 77 2.45 13.27 4.47
C PHE A 77 1.34 13.86 3.59
N GLN A 78 1.66 14.36 2.40
CA GLN A 78 0.67 15.00 1.54
C GLN A 78 -0.12 13.96 0.75
N PRO A 79 -1.46 13.97 0.81
CA PRO A 79 -2.28 13.17 -0.08
C PRO A 79 -2.04 13.55 -1.54
N PHE A 80 -2.16 12.57 -2.42
CA PHE A 80 -2.00 12.76 -3.86
C PHE A 80 -2.96 11.85 -4.64
N TYR A 81 -3.17 12.14 -5.91
CA TYR A 81 -3.93 11.25 -6.77
C TYR A 81 -3.03 10.10 -7.26
N ALA A 82 -3.52 8.87 -7.12
CA ALA A 82 -2.83 7.70 -7.61
C ALA A 82 -2.67 7.75 -9.13
N LYS A 83 -1.67 7.04 -9.66
CA LYS A 83 -1.43 6.93 -11.09
C LYS A 83 -1.52 5.49 -11.54
N VAL A 84 -1.99 5.26 -12.74
CA VAL A 84 -1.99 3.95 -13.39
C VAL A 84 -1.30 4.02 -14.74
N GLY A 85 -0.62 2.92 -15.10
CA GLY A 85 0.05 2.78 -16.39
C GLY A 85 1.46 3.34 -16.44
N ASP A 86 2.09 3.58 -15.31
CA ASP A 86 3.54 3.78 -15.26
C ASP A 86 4.23 2.56 -15.84
N SER A 87 5.22 2.77 -16.68
CA SER A 87 6.00 1.68 -17.25
C SER A 87 7.48 2.00 -17.29
N TRP A 88 8.29 0.99 -16.99
CA TRP A 88 9.76 1.07 -16.98
C TRP A 88 10.36 -0.21 -17.52
N ASN A 89 11.62 -0.13 -17.91
CA ASN A 89 12.39 -1.29 -18.30
C ASN A 89 13.04 -1.93 -17.07
N THR A 90 12.81 -3.21 -16.90
CA THR A 90 13.53 -3.98 -15.86
C THR A 90 15.02 -4.03 -16.18
N ILE A 91 15.85 -3.82 -15.18
CA ILE A 91 17.29 -3.96 -15.31
C ILE A 91 17.64 -5.43 -15.58
N ASP A 92 18.36 -5.67 -16.65
CA ASP A 92 18.85 -7.00 -17.04
C ASP A 92 20.38 -6.95 -17.19
N TYR A 93 21.07 -7.38 -16.16
CA TYR A 93 22.53 -7.37 -16.13
C TYR A 93 23.20 -8.31 -17.14
N SER A 94 22.45 -9.20 -17.79
CA SER A 94 22.96 -10.03 -18.90
C SER A 94 23.08 -9.27 -20.22
N LYS A 95 22.48 -8.07 -20.30
CA LYS A 95 22.42 -7.21 -21.48
C LYS A 95 23.27 -5.96 -21.32
N THR A 96 23.51 -5.27 -22.45
CA THR A 96 24.17 -3.99 -22.39
C THR A 96 23.26 -2.94 -21.73
N ALA A 97 23.86 -2.01 -21.00
CA ALA A 97 23.09 -0.98 -20.27
C ALA A 97 22.17 -0.16 -21.20
N LYS A 98 22.56 0.05 -22.45
CA LYS A 98 21.73 0.77 -23.45
C LYS A 98 20.37 0.11 -23.72
N GLU A 99 20.24 -1.20 -23.50
CA GLU A 99 19.01 -1.95 -23.76
C GLU A 99 17.96 -1.78 -22.66
N TRP A 100 18.34 -1.33 -21.47
CA TRP A 100 17.42 -1.16 -20.34
C TRP A 100 17.46 0.24 -19.72
N MET A 101 18.46 1.09 -20.02
CA MET A 101 18.51 2.49 -19.57
C MET A 101 17.56 3.37 -20.37
N HIS A 102 16.26 3.21 -20.16
CA HIS A 102 15.24 4.06 -20.76
C HIS A 102 14.50 4.87 -19.68
N PRO A 103 14.08 6.10 -20.00
CA PRO A 103 13.28 6.91 -19.07
C PRO A 103 11.98 6.19 -18.67
N LEU A 104 11.58 6.34 -17.41
CA LEU A 104 10.26 5.98 -16.95
C LEU A 104 9.19 6.69 -17.80
N LYS A 105 8.19 5.96 -18.26
CA LYS A 105 7.00 6.54 -18.87
C LYS A 105 5.93 6.69 -17.78
N HIS A 106 5.55 7.92 -17.53
CA HIS A 106 4.51 8.21 -16.54
C HIS A 106 3.13 7.80 -17.04
N GLY A 107 2.37 7.20 -16.17
CA GLY A 107 0.96 6.90 -16.37
C GLY A 107 0.06 8.13 -16.19
N LYS A 108 -1.22 7.89 -16.05
CA LYS A 108 -2.23 8.92 -15.88
C LYS A 108 -2.74 8.93 -14.44
N GLU A 109 -3.00 10.12 -13.92
CA GLU A 109 -3.72 10.28 -12.66
C GLU A 109 -5.15 9.74 -12.78
N ILE A 110 -5.62 9.15 -11.69
CA ILE A 110 -6.95 8.57 -11.58
C ILE A 110 -7.66 9.16 -10.34
N ASP A 111 -8.97 9.03 -10.27
CA ASP A 111 -9.79 9.56 -9.18
C ASP A 111 -9.77 8.62 -7.95
N LEU A 112 -8.56 8.29 -7.50
CA LEU A 112 -8.26 7.56 -6.28
C LEU A 112 -7.24 8.37 -5.49
N VAL A 113 -7.63 8.83 -4.30
CA VAL A 113 -6.72 9.58 -3.43
C VAL A 113 -5.82 8.60 -2.68
N ASP A 114 -4.52 8.78 -2.76
CA ASP A 114 -3.57 8.07 -1.91
C ASP A 114 -3.23 8.96 -0.71
N ILE A 115 -3.48 8.45 0.49
CA ILE A 115 -3.06 9.05 1.75
C ILE A 115 -1.70 8.46 2.06
N ALA A 116 -0.65 9.25 1.92
CA ALA A 116 0.72 8.77 1.95
C ALA A 116 1.01 7.87 3.16
N ALA A 117 1.44 6.64 2.89
CA ALA A 117 2.00 5.74 3.88
C ALA A 117 3.42 6.22 4.22
N ASN A 118 3.73 6.32 5.50
CA ASN A 118 5.03 6.84 5.91
C ASN A 118 5.67 5.96 6.99
N TRP A 119 6.79 5.34 6.63
CA TRP A 119 7.56 4.47 7.53
C TRP A 119 8.09 5.18 8.78
N TYR A 120 8.23 6.50 8.77
CA TYR A 120 8.73 7.25 9.92
C TYR A 120 7.74 7.33 11.08
N VAL A 121 6.44 7.12 10.80
CA VAL A 121 5.39 7.09 11.82
C VAL A 121 4.84 5.69 12.06
N ASP A 122 5.41 4.68 11.41
CA ASP A 122 5.06 3.27 11.61
C ASP A 122 5.84 2.67 12.78
N ASP A 123 5.21 1.78 13.53
CA ASP A 123 5.81 1.11 14.68
C ASP A 123 6.71 -0.04 14.28
N LEU A 124 6.46 -0.65 13.11
CA LEU A 124 7.14 -1.86 12.70
C LEU A 124 8.66 -1.67 12.53
N PRO A 125 9.16 -0.63 11.82
CA PRO A 125 10.60 -0.48 11.64
C PRO A 125 11.40 -0.40 12.93
N PRO A 126 11.03 0.43 13.93
CA PRO A 126 11.79 0.51 15.17
C PRO A 126 11.58 -0.66 16.11
N MET A 127 10.42 -1.34 16.07
CA MET A 127 10.10 -2.45 16.96
C MET A 127 10.41 -3.82 16.37
N MET A 128 10.72 -3.90 15.09
CA MET A 128 10.99 -5.16 14.42
C MET A 128 12.36 -5.73 14.83
N PHE A 129 12.34 -6.97 15.29
CA PHE A 129 13.55 -7.76 15.52
C PHE A 129 13.66 -8.90 14.50
N MET A 130 14.65 -8.83 13.63
CA MET A 130 14.97 -9.91 12.69
C MET A 130 16.37 -10.44 12.94
N LYS A 131 16.46 -11.64 13.52
CA LYS A 131 17.71 -12.27 13.96
C LYS A 131 18.82 -12.31 12.91
N LYS A 132 18.46 -12.33 11.63
CA LYS A 132 19.38 -12.42 10.49
C LYS A 132 19.46 -11.15 9.64
N ALA A 133 18.76 -10.09 10.02
CA ALA A 133 18.79 -8.85 9.25
C ALA A 133 19.75 -7.85 9.92
N PRO A 134 20.65 -7.23 9.15
CA PRO A 134 21.65 -6.31 9.71
C PRO A 134 21.04 -5.03 10.29
N ASN A 135 19.81 -4.70 9.94
CA ASN A 135 19.11 -3.49 10.41
C ASN A 135 18.09 -3.76 11.52
N SER A 136 18.15 -4.93 12.17
CA SER A 136 17.27 -5.22 13.30
C SER A 136 17.76 -4.48 14.55
N HIS A 137 16.86 -3.71 15.15
CA HIS A 137 17.18 -2.91 16.33
C HIS A 137 16.87 -3.62 17.66
N GLY A 138 16.10 -4.70 17.64
CA GLY A 138 15.72 -5.43 18.84
C GLY A 138 14.65 -4.68 19.65
N PHE A 139 14.77 -4.78 20.96
CA PHE A 139 13.83 -4.11 21.86
C PHE A 139 14.09 -2.61 21.92
N VAL A 140 13.07 -1.83 21.60
CA VAL A 140 13.09 -0.36 21.67
C VAL A 140 12.08 0.09 22.72
N ASN A 141 12.40 1.15 23.43
CA ASN A 141 11.46 1.73 24.39
C ASN A 141 10.29 2.37 23.64
N PRO A 142 9.02 1.99 23.93
CA PRO A 142 7.87 2.57 23.25
C PRO A 142 7.76 4.10 23.35
N ARG A 143 8.28 4.70 24.43
CA ARG A 143 8.28 6.17 24.59
C ARG A 143 9.18 6.87 23.57
N ASP A 144 10.30 6.26 23.19
CA ASP A 144 11.20 6.84 22.20
C ASP A 144 10.50 6.86 20.80
N ILE A 145 9.65 5.88 20.54
CA ILE A 145 8.86 5.80 19.32
C ILE A 145 7.74 6.85 19.32
N GLU A 146 7.06 7.03 20.43
CA GLU A 146 6.05 8.07 20.61
C GLU A 146 6.64 9.46 20.38
N GLU A 147 7.79 9.76 20.98
CA GLU A 147 8.50 11.01 20.81
C GLU A 147 8.92 11.25 19.34
N ILE A 148 9.40 10.22 18.64
CA ILE A 148 9.73 10.30 17.21
C ILE A 148 8.50 10.66 16.40
N LYS A 149 7.34 10.06 16.66
CA LYS A 149 6.09 10.35 15.97
C LYS A 149 5.61 11.77 16.22
N GLU A 150 5.62 12.22 17.47
CA GLU A 150 5.20 13.56 17.84
C GLU A 150 6.07 14.65 17.19
N ASN A 151 7.36 14.44 17.08
CA ASN A 151 8.30 15.39 16.48
C ASN A 151 8.26 15.42 14.93
N ARG A 152 7.48 14.54 14.29
CA ARG A 152 7.40 14.46 12.82
C ARG A 152 6.01 14.78 12.25
N GLN A 153 5.05 15.09 13.10
CA GLN A 153 3.76 15.64 12.72
C GLN A 153 3.86 17.16 12.66
#